data_3050b00367904ebd113e6ea00ce67af0
#
_entry.id   3050b00367904ebd113e6ea00ce67af0
#
_cell.length_a   1.000
_cell.length_b   1.000
_cell.length_c   1.000
_cell.angle_alpha   90.00
_cell.angle_beta   90.00
_cell.angle_gamma   90.00
#
_symmetry.space_group_name_H-M   'P 1'
#
loop_
_entity.id
_entity.type
_entity.pdbx_description
1 polymer ?
#
loop_
_entity_poly.entity_id
_entity_poly.type
_entity_poly.pdbx_seq_one_letter_code
_entity_poly.pdbx_strand_id
1 'polypeptide(L)'
;MGTATAATASTVPSARTAVDPADAAQSIDVWIRLASDRSNVPDIDVTVTGAGGFTASATTGDDGHVIVPLDDAGTYQVEVDESSIPKDAGVVRGDNPREVVVPGGDKEVPAYFAVGEPIGGASSTPAPGSTSAPSSSDSSGGESLIDRILPRVATGLIFGLLIALAAIGVSLIYGTTGLNNFAHGELVTFGGLVGYVISGQLGLPGWLGIIAATVAGGVFGWLQDAGLWKPLRKRGVALIPLMIVSIGLSLALRYLYQFIFGPGLKVTPNDSSAFLKIGPISLRQTDVWSPIICIVVLLLVAYLLLRTRIGKATRAVADNRSLAAASGINVERVIRIVWVAGGALAGLAGALIGYYQPINWETGSAILLLIFAAVTLGGLGTAFGALVGSLVIGLVTDLSQAFGVPSNMKFVVALLVMIIILIFRPQGILGRRDRIG
;
A
#
# COMPACT_ATOMS: atom_id res chain seq x y z
N MET A 1 9.09 60.91 53.43
CA MET A 1 8.73 60.68 52.06
C MET A 1 9.50 59.45 51.63
N GLY A 2 8.92 58.27 51.74
CA GLY A 2 9.52 56.99 51.34
C GLY A 2 8.72 56.43 50.19
N THR A 3 9.36 56.23 49.05
CA THR A 3 8.79 55.62 47.88
C THR A 3 8.90 54.11 47.98
N ALA A 4 7.74 53.45 48.03
CA ALA A 4 7.64 52.02 47.99
C ALA A 4 7.76 51.53 46.55
N THR A 5 8.75 50.72 46.26
CA THR A 5 8.93 50.02 44.97
C THR A 5 8.09 48.76 45.00
N ALA A 6 7.09 48.69 44.11
CA ALA A 6 6.27 47.49 43.93
C ALA A 6 7.09 46.42 43.18
N ALA A 7 7.25 45.26 43.82
CA ALA A 7 7.79 44.07 43.19
C ALA A 7 6.70 43.41 42.31
N THR A 8 6.94 43.33 41.00
CA THR A 8 6.11 42.57 40.07
C THR A 8 6.38 41.07 40.31
N ALA A 9 5.38 40.39 40.85
CA ALA A 9 5.39 38.93 40.92
C ALA A 9 5.25 38.36 39.49
N SER A 10 6.30 37.65 39.06
CA SER A 10 6.29 36.82 37.87
C SER A 10 5.41 35.60 38.16
N THR A 11 4.25 35.54 37.55
CA THR A 11 3.41 34.32 37.55
C THR A 11 4.05 33.28 36.67
N VAL A 12 4.60 32.26 37.31
CA VAL A 12 4.99 31.00 36.63
C VAL A 12 3.68 30.36 36.14
N PRO A 13 3.55 30.00 34.84
CA PRO A 13 2.37 29.30 34.38
C PRO A 13 2.32 27.91 35.03
N SER A 14 1.22 27.66 35.76
CA SER A 14 0.92 26.36 36.36
C SER A 14 0.84 25.32 35.26
N ALA A 15 1.59 24.24 35.36
CA ALA A 15 1.46 23.08 34.51
C ALA A 15 0.01 22.57 34.58
N ARG A 16 -0.66 22.46 33.44
CA ARG A 16 -1.99 21.83 33.37
C ARG A 16 -1.79 20.35 33.63
N THR A 17 -2.42 19.83 34.66
CA THR A 17 -2.48 18.42 35.00
C THR A 17 -3.34 17.68 33.95
N ALA A 18 -2.95 16.48 33.59
CA ALA A 18 -3.68 15.60 32.68
C ALA A 18 -5.15 15.40 33.10
N VAL A 19 -6.04 15.35 32.11
CA VAL A 19 -7.47 15.03 32.28
C VAL A 19 -7.63 13.57 32.72
N ASP A 20 -8.73 13.28 33.44
CA ASP A 20 -9.08 11.90 33.80
C ASP A 20 -9.24 11.07 32.50
N PRO A 21 -8.61 9.86 32.39
CA PRO A 21 -8.68 9.02 31.19
C PRO A 21 -10.10 8.69 30.70
N ALA A 22 -11.09 8.79 31.58
CA ALA A 22 -12.49 8.52 31.27
C ALA A 22 -13.20 9.68 30.53
N ASP A 23 -12.66 10.92 30.59
CA ASP A 23 -13.30 12.14 30.03
C ASP A 23 -12.50 12.70 28.83
N ALA A 24 -11.39 12.09 28.45
CA ALA A 24 -10.55 12.58 27.36
C ALA A 24 -11.11 12.18 26.00
N ALA A 25 -11.43 13.18 25.17
CA ALA A 25 -11.91 12.96 23.79
C ALA A 25 -10.82 12.42 22.85
N GLN A 26 -9.54 12.52 23.26
CA GLN A 26 -8.39 12.12 22.42
C GLN A 26 -7.28 11.54 23.29
N SER A 27 -6.49 10.63 22.71
CA SER A 27 -5.35 10.02 23.40
C SER A 27 -4.23 9.66 22.43
N ILE A 28 -3.01 9.60 22.96
CA ILE A 28 -1.88 8.97 22.28
C ILE A 28 -1.63 7.61 22.93
N ASP A 29 -1.65 6.54 22.12
CA ASP A 29 -1.36 5.18 22.52
C ASP A 29 0.12 4.87 22.20
N VAL A 30 0.98 4.90 23.23
CA VAL A 30 2.43 4.71 23.07
C VAL A 30 2.79 3.24 23.29
N TRP A 31 3.45 2.65 22.32
CA TRP A 31 3.92 1.27 22.35
C TRP A 31 5.45 1.20 22.30
N ILE A 32 6.07 0.48 23.25
CA ILE A 32 7.51 0.29 23.31
C ILE A 32 7.83 -1.19 23.16
N ARG A 33 8.63 -1.53 22.13
CA ARG A 33 8.96 -2.92 21.79
C ARG A 33 10.43 -3.10 21.47
N LEU A 34 10.98 -4.27 21.81
CA LEU A 34 12.31 -4.65 21.35
C LEU A 34 12.35 -4.76 19.82
N ALA A 35 13.42 -4.25 19.23
CA ALA A 35 13.63 -4.30 17.79
C ALA A 35 14.01 -5.70 17.30
N SER A 36 14.52 -6.57 18.18
CA SER A 36 15.00 -7.93 17.86
C SER A 36 13.86 -8.92 17.61
N ASP A 37 12.89 -8.98 18.53
CA ASP A 37 11.84 -10.00 18.56
C ASP A 37 10.43 -9.41 18.74
N ARG A 38 10.33 -8.06 18.84
CA ARG A 38 9.09 -7.32 19.09
C ARG A 38 8.42 -7.64 20.43
N SER A 39 9.16 -8.20 21.38
CA SER A 39 8.65 -8.35 22.74
C SER A 39 8.40 -6.96 23.33
N ASN A 40 7.38 -6.87 24.17
CA ASN A 40 7.01 -5.63 24.84
C ASN A 40 8.04 -5.30 25.93
N VAL A 41 8.31 -4.00 26.12
CA VAL A 41 9.24 -3.52 27.15
C VAL A 41 8.44 -2.76 28.21
N PRO A 42 8.23 -3.33 29.41
CA PRO A 42 7.51 -2.68 30.50
C PRO A 42 8.35 -1.64 31.22
N ASP A 43 7.70 -0.87 32.09
CA ASP A 43 8.31 0.08 33.05
C ASP A 43 9.18 1.16 32.39
N ILE A 44 8.77 1.65 31.21
CA ILE A 44 9.44 2.74 30.50
C ILE A 44 8.69 4.04 30.71
N ASP A 45 9.39 5.08 31.13
CA ASP A 45 8.82 6.42 31.31
C ASP A 45 8.72 7.16 29.97
N VAL A 46 7.53 7.69 29.73
CA VAL A 46 7.17 8.45 28.51
C VAL A 46 6.67 9.81 28.91
N THR A 47 7.18 10.85 28.26
CA THR A 47 6.73 12.23 28.45
C THR A 47 6.14 12.76 27.14
N VAL A 48 4.91 13.28 27.21
CA VAL A 48 4.20 13.90 26.08
C VAL A 48 4.12 15.39 26.32
N THR A 49 4.66 16.18 25.40
CA THR A 49 4.61 17.65 25.45
C THR A 49 3.85 18.21 24.26
N GLY A 50 3.02 19.22 24.46
CA GLY A 50 2.17 19.81 23.42
C GLY A 50 2.11 21.33 23.45
N ALA A 51 1.41 21.89 22.47
CA ALA A 51 1.17 23.32 22.40
C ALA A 51 0.45 23.84 23.66
N GLY A 52 0.72 25.08 24.07
CA GLY A 52 0.10 25.68 25.26
C GLY A 52 0.71 25.26 26.60
N GLY A 53 1.85 24.56 26.59
CA GLY A 53 2.54 24.11 27.80
C GLY A 53 1.97 22.81 28.39
N PHE A 54 1.22 22.05 27.60
CA PHE A 54 0.78 20.71 28.00
C PHE A 54 1.98 19.79 28.22
N THR A 55 2.02 19.12 29.36
CA THR A 55 3.01 18.08 29.67
C THR A 55 2.35 16.99 30.50
N ALA A 56 2.42 15.77 30.02
CA ALA A 56 1.96 14.59 30.73
C ALA A 56 3.05 13.52 30.70
N SER A 57 3.27 12.84 31.83
CA SER A 57 4.20 11.72 31.92
C SER A 57 3.46 10.49 32.40
N ALA A 58 3.80 9.33 31.80
CA ALA A 58 3.20 8.06 32.14
C ALA A 58 4.21 6.94 31.92
N THR A 59 4.06 5.82 32.63
CA THR A 59 4.97 4.66 32.54
C THR A 59 4.25 3.50 31.85
N THR A 60 4.94 2.79 30.95
CA THR A 60 4.34 1.63 30.25
C THR A 60 4.07 0.47 31.19
N GLY A 61 2.91 -0.18 31.01
CA GLY A 61 2.52 -1.38 31.76
C GLY A 61 3.29 -2.64 31.33
N ASP A 62 2.92 -3.79 31.94
CA ASP A 62 3.50 -5.12 31.62
C ASP A 62 3.37 -5.51 30.15
N ASP A 63 2.43 -4.91 29.44
CA ASP A 63 2.18 -5.08 28.00
C ASP A 63 3.00 -4.11 27.12
N GLY A 64 3.92 -3.31 27.71
CA GLY A 64 4.79 -2.36 27.01
C GLY A 64 4.05 -1.21 26.36
N HIS A 65 2.89 -0.85 26.89
CA HIS A 65 1.98 0.11 26.31
C HIS A 65 1.44 1.07 27.37
N VAL A 66 1.18 2.32 26.97
CA VAL A 66 0.54 3.33 27.82
C VAL A 66 -0.31 4.28 27.00
N ILE A 67 -1.50 4.61 27.49
CA ILE A 67 -2.41 5.58 26.88
C ILE A 67 -2.27 6.90 27.63
N VAL A 68 -1.90 7.96 26.89
CA VAL A 68 -1.80 9.32 27.42
C VAL A 68 -2.99 10.14 26.94
N PRO A 69 -3.92 10.53 27.85
CA PRO A 69 -5.07 11.34 27.49
C PRO A 69 -4.68 12.77 27.14
N LEU A 70 -5.36 13.36 26.16
CA LEU A 70 -5.09 14.70 25.63
C LEU A 70 -6.34 15.59 25.71
N ASP A 71 -6.12 16.89 25.94
CA ASP A 71 -7.21 17.87 26.02
C ASP A 71 -7.70 18.33 24.64
N ASP A 72 -6.76 18.53 23.70
CA ASP A 72 -7.03 19.16 22.41
C ASP A 72 -6.34 18.41 21.24
N ALA A 73 -6.87 18.65 20.04
CA ALA A 73 -6.18 18.24 18.80
C ALA A 73 -4.95 19.13 18.57
N GLY A 74 -3.87 18.54 18.09
CA GLY A 74 -2.66 19.31 17.84
C GLY A 74 -1.45 18.46 17.52
N THR A 75 -0.30 19.11 17.50
CA THR A 75 0.99 18.46 17.37
C THR A 75 1.61 18.28 18.73
N TYR A 76 1.97 17.06 19.06
CA TYR A 76 2.58 16.67 20.33
C TYR A 76 3.95 16.05 20.08
N GLN A 77 4.86 16.22 21.03
CA GLN A 77 6.14 15.53 21.04
C GLN A 77 6.11 14.45 22.14
N VAL A 78 6.37 13.23 21.72
CA VAL A 78 6.45 12.06 22.60
C VAL A 78 7.92 11.71 22.79
N GLU A 79 8.39 11.83 24.02
CA GLU A 79 9.78 11.52 24.43
C GLU A 79 9.78 10.29 25.32
N VAL A 80 10.65 9.35 25.01
CA VAL A 80 10.89 8.16 25.82
C VAL A 80 12.15 8.43 26.64
N ASP A 81 12.06 8.28 27.97
CA ASP A 81 13.21 8.42 28.84
C ASP A 81 14.16 7.22 28.67
N GLU A 82 15.28 7.46 28.01
CA GLU A 82 16.28 6.42 27.77
C GLU A 82 16.92 5.90 29.07
N SER A 83 16.84 6.64 30.18
CA SER A 83 17.36 6.19 31.47
C SER A 83 16.50 5.12 32.13
N SER A 84 15.21 5.04 31.76
CA SER A 84 14.27 4.01 32.23
C SER A 84 14.39 2.69 31.46
N ILE A 85 15.10 2.69 30.31
CA ILE A 85 15.25 1.49 29.48
C ILE A 85 16.24 0.51 30.14
N PRO A 86 15.89 -0.79 30.27
CA PRO A 86 16.80 -1.81 30.75
C PRO A 86 18.08 -1.85 29.90
N LYS A 87 19.24 -1.94 30.55
CA LYS A 87 20.57 -1.86 29.89
C LYS A 87 20.79 -2.96 28.84
N ASP A 88 20.12 -4.07 28.98
CA ASP A 88 20.11 -5.21 28.06
C ASP A 88 19.15 -5.02 26.86
N ALA A 89 18.21 -4.08 26.95
CA ALA A 89 17.26 -3.76 25.88
C ALA A 89 17.84 -2.78 24.84
N GLY A 90 18.86 -1.99 25.18
CA GLY A 90 19.54 -1.06 24.27
C GLY A 90 19.05 0.39 24.36
N VAL A 91 18.95 1.08 23.24
CA VAL A 91 18.53 2.50 23.13
C VAL A 91 17.33 2.65 22.20
N VAL A 92 16.62 3.79 22.27
CA VAL A 92 15.52 4.09 21.33
C VAL A 92 16.06 4.19 19.92
N ARG A 93 15.44 3.47 19.00
CA ARG A 93 15.78 3.53 17.58
C ARG A 93 14.88 4.53 16.83
N GLY A 94 15.47 5.57 16.31
CA GLY A 94 14.78 6.62 15.56
C GLY A 94 14.67 7.92 16.34
N ASP A 95 13.71 8.76 15.93
CA ASP A 95 13.55 10.10 16.53
C ASP A 95 13.00 9.98 17.96
N ASN A 96 13.75 10.55 18.90
CA ASN A 96 13.34 10.72 20.29
C ASN A 96 13.82 12.13 20.76
N PRO A 97 12.91 13.09 20.97
CA PRO A 97 11.45 13.01 20.93
C PRO A 97 10.87 12.86 19.49
N ARG A 98 9.69 12.22 19.40
CA ARG A 98 8.97 12.00 18.15
C ARG A 98 7.74 12.87 18.05
N GLU A 99 7.58 13.54 16.91
CA GLU A 99 6.40 14.36 16.63
C GLU A 99 5.19 13.48 16.22
N VAL A 100 4.06 13.69 16.92
CA VAL A 100 2.80 12.99 16.68
C VAL A 100 1.69 14.03 16.46
N VAL A 101 1.06 13.98 15.30
CA VAL A 101 -0.07 14.85 14.96
C VAL A 101 -1.38 14.15 15.33
N VAL A 102 -2.12 14.72 16.26
CA VAL A 102 -3.44 14.24 16.69
C VAL A 102 -4.52 15.03 15.97
N PRO A 103 -5.24 14.43 15.02
CA PRO A 103 -6.33 15.08 14.32
C PRO A 103 -7.55 15.27 15.26
N GLY A 104 -8.35 16.31 15.06
CA GLY A 104 -9.55 16.54 15.86
C GLY A 104 -10.60 15.43 15.71
N GLY A 105 -11.34 15.14 16.80
CA GLY A 105 -12.35 14.10 16.91
C GLY A 105 -11.92 12.97 17.85
N ASP A 106 -12.86 12.23 18.43
CA ASP A 106 -12.61 11.10 19.35
C ASP A 106 -11.71 10.03 18.70
N LYS A 107 -10.40 10.19 18.82
CA LYS A 107 -9.41 9.32 18.19
C LYS A 107 -8.22 9.04 19.08
N GLU A 108 -7.88 7.78 19.15
CA GLU A 108 -6.65 7.27 19.69
C GLU A 108 -5.59 7.21 18.57
N VAL A 109 -4.43 7.84 18.78
CA VAL A 109 -3.35 7.88 17.78
C VAL A 109 -2.17 7.04 18.28
N PRO A 110 -1.82 5.93 17.60
CA PRO A 110 -0.72 5.09 18.05
C PRO A 110 0.66 5.70 17.73
N ALA A 111 1.57 5.64 18.70
CA ALA A 111 2.97 6.02 18.59
C ALA A 111 3.85 4.81 18.96
N TYR A 112 4.60 4.27 17.99
CA TYR A 112 5.43 3.09 18.18
C TYR A 112 6.89 3.46 18.33
N PHE A 113 7.54 2.99 19.41
CA PHE A 113 8.99 3.10 19.62
C PHE A 113 9.61 1.71 19.61
N ALA A 114 10.76 1.58 18.95
CA ALA A 114 11.56 0.37 18.95
C ALA A 114 12.83 0.61 19.77
N VAL A 115 13.14 -0.31 20.67
CA VAL A 115 14.35 -0.28 21.50
C VAL A 115 15.29 -1.41 21.05
N GLY A 116 16.59 -1.17 20.97
CA GLY A 116 17.57 -2.20 20.55
C GLY A 116 18.98 -1.64 20.44
N GLU A 117 19.92 -2.46 19.91
CA GLU A 117 21.28 -1.99 19.69
C GLU A 117 21.31 -0.74 18.79
N PRO A 118 22.18 0.26 19.10
CA PRO A 118 22.28 1.48 18.31
C PRO A 118 22.62 1.14 16.84
N ILE A 119 21.87 1.70 15.91
CA ILE A 119 22.21 1.64 14.50
C ILE A 119 23.46 2.50 14.34
N GLY A 120 24.61 1.89 14.10
CA GLY A 120 25.91 2.56 14.10
C GLY A 120 25.91 3.82 13.22
N GLY A 121 26.15 4.96 13.88
CA GLY A 121 26.42 6.25 13.25
C GLY A 121 25.41 7.34 13.55
N ALA A 122 25.30 7.80 14.82
CA ALA A 122 25.06 9.21 15.17
C ALA A 122 25.07 9.36 16.71
N SER A 123 26.24 9.63 17.27
CA SER A 123 26.37 10.25 18.59
C SER A 123 26.33 11.76 18.37
N SER A 124 25.28 12.42 18.84
CA SER A 124 25.29 13.89 18.97
C SER A 124 24.71 14.26 20.34
N THR A 125 25.62 14.58 21.26
CA THR A 125 25.32 15.31 22.50
C THR A 125 24.98 16.75 22.12
N PRO A 126 23.83 17.32 22.49
CA PRO A 126 23.53 18.72 22.28
C PRO A 126 24.16 19.58 23.37
N ALA A 127 24.98 20.55 22.99
CA ALA A 127 25.33 21.68 23.83
C ALA A 127 24.21 22.75 23.76
N PRO A 128 23.95 23.50 24.87
CA PRO A 128 22.83 24.42 24.92
C PRO A 128 23.14 25.76 24.24
N GLY A 129 22.23 26.16 23.33
CA GLY A 129 22.07 27.56 22.90
C GLY A 129 22.61 27.88 21.51
N SER A 130 21.74 27.79 20.53
CA SER A 130 21.70 28.79 19.41
C SER A 130 20.46 28.58 18.55
N THR A 131 19.62 29.61 18.53
CA THR A 131 18.55 29.83 17.54
C THR A 131 19.16 29.87 16.14
N SER A 132 18.83 28.94 15.29
CA SER A 132 19.05 29.10 13.85
C SER A 132 18.02 28.30 13.06
N ALA A 133 17.47 28.96 12.04
CA ALA A 133 16.53 28.48 11.05
C ALA A 133 16.90 27.13 10.42
N PRO A 134 15.94 26.42 9.81
CA PRO A 134 16.21 25.11 9.23
C PRO A 134 17.21 25.24 8.09
N SER A 135 18.47 25.05 8.40
CA SER A 135 19.50 24.84 7.40
C SER A 135 19.43 23.38 7.01
N SER A 136 19.13 23.15 5.74
CA SER A 136 19.44 21.92 5.04
C SER A 136 20.86 21.48 5.40
N SER A 137 21.00 20.48 6.28
CA SER A 137 22.30 19.85 6.53
C SER A 137 22.66 19.04 5.28
N ASP A 138 23.39 19.70 4.39
CA ASP A 138 24.31 19.08 3.45
C ASP A 138 25.35 18.28 4.25
N SER A 139 25.07 17.02 4.50
CA SER A 139 26.11 16.03 4.71
C SER A 139 26.72 15.73 3.35
N SER A 140 27.72 16.52 2.99
CA SER A 140 28.57 16.37 1.81
C SER A 140 29.52 15.16 1.94
N GLY A 141 28.95 13.98 1.93
CA GLY A 141 29.51 12.76 1.38
C GLY A 141 28.55 12.39 0.26
N GLY A 142 28.89 12.79 -0.99
CA GLY A 142 27.99 12.70 -2.12
C GLY A 142 27.50 11.26 -2.32
N GLU A 143 26.28 10.98 -1.87
CA GLU A 143 25.54 9.81 -2.36
C GLU A 143 25.50 9.94 -3.89
N SER A 144 26.12 9.02 -4.56
CA SER A 144 26.15 9.06 -6.02
C SER A 144 24.71 8.98 -6.51
N LEU A 145 24.38 9.67 -7.62
CA LEU A 145 23.05 9.55 -8.25
C LEU A 145 22.65 8.08 -8.45
N ILE A 146 23.64 7.21 -8.63
CA ILE A 146 23.46 5.75 -8.77
C ILE A 146 22.92 5.15 -7.46
N ASP A 147 23.42 5.56 -6.30
CA ASP A 147 22.98 5.04 -4.99
C ASP A 147 21.54 5.43 -4.66
N ARG A 148 21.05 6.51 -5.22
CA ARG A 148 19.64 6.96 -5.09
C ARG A 148 18.71 6.33 -6.12
N ILE A 149 19.18 6.14 -7.35
CA ILE A 149 18.36 5.66 -8.48
C ILE A 149 18.23 4.14 -8.44
N LEU A 150 19.30 3.41 -8.17
CA LEU A 150 19.33 1.95 -8.28
C LEU A 150 18.32 1.24 -7.35
N PRO A 151 18.16 1.61 -6.06
CA PRO A 151 17.12 1.06 -5.21
C PRO A 151 15.71 1.37 -5.73
N ARG A 152 15.48 2.58 -6.25
CA ARG A 152 14.18 2.99 -6.79
C ARG A 152 13.81 2.26 -8.09
N VAL A 153 14.78 1.94 -8.91
CA VAL A 153 14.56 1.09 -10.09
C VAL A 153 14.17 -0.34 -9.65
N ALA A 154 14.85 -0.89 -8.65
CA ALA A 154 14.53 -2.23 -8.15
C ALA A 154 13.11 -2.28 -7.57
N THR A 155 12.75 -1.36 -6.66
CA THR A 155 11.40 -1.31 -6.07
C THR A 155 10.33 -0.99 -7.11
N GLY A 156 10.60 -0.12 -8.06
CA GLY A 156 9.69 0.22 -9.17
C GLY A 156 9.43 -0.97 -10.10
N LEU A 157 10.45 -1.79 -10.39
CA LEU A 157 10.26 -3.03 -11.16
C LEU A 157 9.44 -4.05 -10.38
N ILE A 158 9.70 -4.24 -9.08
CA ILE A 158 8.90 -5.12 -8.21
C ILE A 158 7.44 -4.67 -8.22
N PHE A 159 7.19 -3.39 -7.94
CA PHE A 159 5.84 -2.84 -7.94
C PHE A 159 5.16 -2.94 -9.31
N GLY A 160 5.90 -2.69 -10.40
CA GLY A 160 5.43 -2.88 -11.77
C GLY A 160 5.01 -4.31 -12.07
N LEU A 161 5.76 -5.32 -11.59
CA LEU A 161 5.40 -6.74 -11.73
C LEU A 161 4.15 -7.11 -10.93
N LEU A 162 3.99 -6.56 -9.72
CA LEU A 162 2.78 -6.76 -8.90
C LEU A 162 1.53 -6.21 -9.61
N ILE A 163 1.63 -4.99 -10.16
CA ILE A 163 0.54 -4.40 -10.95
C ILE A 163 0.29 -5.20 -12.23
N ALA A 164 1.33 -5.75 -12.87
CA ALA A 164 1.20 -6.48 -14.13
C ALA A 164 0.28 -7.70 -14.02
N LEU A 165 0.28 -8.40 -12.89
CA LEU A 165 -0.64 -9.52 -12.66
C LEU A 165 -2.10 -9.07 -12.75
N ALA A 166 -2.47 -8.02 -12.03
CA ALA A 166 -3.83 -7.48 -12.06
C ALA A 166 -4.17 -6.85 -13.42
N ALA A 167 -3.22 -6.14 -14.03
CA ALA A 167 -3.38 -5.48 -15.32
C ALA A 167 -3.62 -6.50 -16.46
N ILE A 168 -2.92 -7.62 -16.46
CA ILE A 168 -3.18 -8.70 -17.43
C ILE A 168 -4.59 -9.27 -17.21
N GLY A 169 -5.04 -9.44 -15.95
CA GLY A 169 -6.41 -9.83 -15.64
C GLY A 169 -7.44 -8.89 -16.25
N VAL A 170 -7.28 -7.58 -16.07
CA VAL A 170 -8.13 -6.54 -16.70
C VAL A 170 -8.07 -6.64 -18.22
N SER A 171 -6.86 -6.72 -18.78
CA SER A 171 -6.67 -6.75 -20.23
C SER A 171 -7.32 -7.97 -20.89
N LEU A 172 -7.28 -9.14 -20.24
CA LEU A 172 -7.97 -10.35 -20.72
C LEU A 172 -9.50 -10.22 -20.68
N ILE A 173 -10.04 -9.70 -19.58
CA ILE A 173 -11.48 -9.44 -19.43
C ILE A 173 -11.93 -8.43 -20.48
N TYR A 174 -11.23 -7.30 -20.59
CA TYR A 174 -11.55 -6.27 -21.57
C TYR A 174 -11.47 -6.80 -23.01
N GLY A 175 -10.39 -7.48 -23.38
CA GLY A 175 -10.20 -8.02 -24.72
C GLY A 175 -11.34 -8.96 -25.15
N THR A 176 -11.82 -9.81 -24.23
CA THR A 176 -12.89 -10.77 -24.53
C THR A 176 -14.30 -10.21 -24.35
N THR A 177 -14.51 -9.19 -23.53
CA THR A 177 -15.84 -8.65 -23.21
C THR A 177 -16.08 -7.21 -23.67
N GLY A 178 -15.04 -6.44 -23.95
CA GLY A 178 -15.12 -5.00 -24.18
C GLY A 178 -15.46 -4.19 -22.92
N LEU A 179 -15.60 -4.86 -21.77
CA LEU A 179 -16.03 -4.23 -20.52
C LEU A 179 -14.84 -3.72 -19.72
N ASN A 180 -14.81 -2.42 -19.44
CA ASN A 180 -13.96 -1.86 -18.38
C ASN A 180 -14.63 -2.12 -17.04
N ASN A 181 -14.11 -3.11 -16.29
CA ASN A 181 -14.65 -3.48 -14.99
C ASN A 181 -14.02 -2.65 -13.88
N PHE A 182 -14.72 -1.64 -13.38
CA PHE A 182 -14.26 -0.82 -12.26
C PHE A 182 -14.21 -1.59 -10.91
N ALA A 183 -14.94 -2.71 -10.79
CA ALA A 183 -14.86 -3.57 -9.62
C ALA A 183 -13.62 -4.50 -9.64
N HIS A 184 -12.73 -4.41 -10.63
CA HIS A 184 -11.53 -5.26 -10.67
C HIS A 184 -10.53 -4.93 -9.55
N GLY A 185 -10.45 -3.66 -9.15
CA GLY A 185 -9.65 -3.26 -7.98
C GLY A 185 -10.08 -3.96 -6.70
N GLU A 186 -11.38 -4.17 -6.55
CA GLU A 186 -11.92 -4.84 -5.35
C GLU A 186 -11.60 -6.35 -5.31
N LEU A 187 -11.31 -6.98 -6.47
CA LEU A 187 -10.73 -8.33 -6.49
C LEU A 187 -9.28 -8.33 -5.95
N VAL A 188 -8.54 -7.24 -6.19
CA VAL A 188 -7.19 -7.06 -5.63
C VAL A 188 -7.28 -6.86 -4.12
N THR A 189 -8.16 -5.96 -3.63
CA THR A 189 -8.41 -5.79 -2.19
C THR A 189 -8.80 -7.12 -1.54
N PHE A 190 -9.72 -7.86 -2.15
CA PHE A 190 -10.17 -9.16 -1.67
C PHE A 190 -9.02 -10.15 -1.51
N GLY A 191 -8.13 -10.25 -2.52
CA GLY A 191 -6.96 -11.11 -2.46
C GLY A 191 -6.02 -10.74 -1.32
N GLY A 192 -5.77 -9.44 -1.12
CA GLY A 192 -4.97 -8.94 0.00
C GLY A 192 -5.59 -9.26 1.36
N LEU A 193 -6.92 -9.07 1.50
CA LEU A 193 -7.65 -9.40 2.73
C LEU A 193 -7.65 -10.91 3.02
N VAL A 194 -7.78 -11.77 2.00
CA VAL A 194 -7.64 -13.23 2.17
C VAL A 194 -6.22 -13.58 2.65
N GLY A 195 -5.19 -12.98 2.04
CA GLY A 195 -3.80 -13.14 2.49
C GLY A 195 -3.61 -12.72 3.95
N TYR A 196 -4.19 -11.57 4.33
CA TYR A 196 -4.18 -11.09 5.71
C TYR A 196 -4.91 -12.05 6.67
N VAL A 197 -6.08 -12.56 6.33
CA VAL A 197 -6.81 -13.51 7.19
C VAL A 197 -5.99 -14.77 7.40
N ILE A 198 -5.45 -15.35 6.33
CA ILE A 198 -4.71 -16.63 6.41
C ILE A 198 -3.39 -16.45 7.19
N SER A 199 -2.62 -15.41 6.91
CA SER A 199 -1.29 -15.25 7.50
C SER A 199 -1.28 -14.33 8.72
N GLY A 200 -2.15 -13.31 8.76
CA GLY A 200 -2.23 -12.36 9.87
C GLY A 200 -3.10 -12.83 11.03
N GLN A 201 -4.30 -13.34 10.75
CA GLN A 201 -5.22 -13.75 11.80
C GLN A 201 -5.07 -15.23 12.19
N LEU A 202 -4.88 -16.11 11.20
CA LEU A 202 -4.73 -17.56 11.46
C LEU A 202 -3.28 -17.98 11.72
N GLY A 203 -2.30 -17.08 11.54
CA GLY A 203 -0.88 -17.37 11.77
C GLY A 203 -0.29 -18.43 10.83
N LEU A 204 -0.94 -18.71 9.69
CA LEU A 204 -0.48 -19.70 8.74
C LEU A 204 0.65 -19.16 7.84
N PRO A 205 1.52 -20.05 7.31
CA PRO A 205 2.61 -19.62 6.44
C PRO A 205 2.14 -18.78 5.24
N GLY A 206 2.90 -17.74 4.87
CA GLY A 206 2.54 -16.78 3.82
C GLY A 206 2.24 -17.41 2.45
N TRP A 207 2.93 -18.50 2.08
CA TRP A 207 2.66 -19.21 0.82
C TRP A 207 1.24 -19.80 0.75
N LEU A 208 0.66 -20.22 1.90
CA LEU A 208 -0.75 -20.65 1.98
C LEU A 208 -1.70 -19.47 1.73
N GLY A 209 -1.38 -18.28 2.28
CA GLY A 209 -2.13 -17.06 2.03
C GLY A 209 -2.16 -16.69 0.54
N ILE A 210 -1.01 -16.81 -0.13
CA ILE A 210 -0.89 -16.55 -1.58
C ILE A 210 -1.74 -17.54 -2.40
N ILE A 211 -1.66 -18.84 -2.10
CA ILE A 211 -2.47 -19.86 -2.79
C ILE A 211 -3.96 -19.64 -2.53
N ALA A 212 -4.35 -19.45 -1.26
CA ALA A 212 -5.73 -19.22 -0.88
C ALA A 212 -6.31 -17.98 -1.56
N ALA A 213 -5.58 -16.86 -1.59
CA ALA A 213 -5.99 -15.64 -2.27
C ALA A 213 -6.15 -15.83 -3.78
N THR A 214 -5.25 -16.60 -4.40
CA THR A 214 -5.32 -16.92 -5.84
C THR A 214 -6.56 -17.73 -6.16
N VAL A 215 -6.83 -18.78 -5.39
CA VAL A 215 -8.02 -19.64 -5.56
C VAL A 215 -9.29 -18.88 -5.26
N ALA A 216 -9.34 -18.17 -4.13
CA ALA A 216 -10.49 -17.36 -3.73
C ALA A 216 -10.79 -16.24 -4.75
N GLY A 217 -9.75 -15.57 -5.28
CA GLY A 217 -9.87 -14.59 -6.35
C GLY A 217 -10.45 -15.19 -7.63
N GLY A 218 -10.02 -16.40 -8.02
CA GLY A 218 -10.57 -17.13 -9.16
C GLY A 218 -12.05 -17.50 -8.97
N VAL A 219 -12.41 -18.01 -7.79
CA VAL A 219 -13.79 -18.30 -7.40
C VAL A 219 -14.65 -17.04 -7.42
N PHE A 220 -14.12 -15.92 -6.89
CA PHE A 220 -14.84 -14.66 -6.86
C PHE A 220 -15.03 -14.08 -8.28
N GLY A 221 -14.03 -14.22 -9.17
CA GLY A 221 -14.17 -13.88 -10.59
C GLY A 221 -15.26 -14.73 -11.27
N TRP A 222 -15.30 -16.03 -10.99
CA TRP A 222 -16.37 -16.91 -11.48
C TRP A 222 -17.75 -16.50 -10.95
N LEU A 223 -17.87 -16.18 -9.65
CA LEU A 223 -19.12 -15.72 -9.04
C LEU A 223 -19.61 -14.42 -9.67
N GLN A 224 -18.72 -13.46 -9.91
CA GLN A 224 -19.07 -12.21 -10.59
C GLN A 224 -19.57 -12.47 -12.01
N ASP A 225 -18.89 -13.33 -12.78
CA ASP A 225 -19.36 -13.66 -14.13
C ASP A 225 -20.71 -14.38 -14.10
N ALA A 226 -20.83 -15.42 -13.29
CA ALA A 226 -22.03 -16.25 -13.23
C ALA A 226 -23.25 -15.51 -12.67
N GLY A 227 -23.07 -14.71 -11.63
CA GLY A 227 -24.13 -14.01 -10.91
C GLY A 227 -24.54 -12.68 -11.52
N LEU A 228 -23.59 -11.95 -12.10
CA LEU A 228 -23.84 -10.57 -12.55
C LEU A 228 -23.62 -10.40 -14.07
N TRP A 229 -22.42 -10.66 -14.56
CA TRP A 229 -22.05 -10.28 -15.92
C TRP A 229 -22.73 -11.15 -17.00
N LYS A 230 -22.78 -12.45 -16.81
CA LYS A 230 -23.42 -13.36 -17.76
C LYS A 230 -24.92 -13.12 -17.90
N PRO A 231 -25.71 -12.95 -16.81
CA PRO A 231 -27.13 -12.57 -16.93
C PRO A 231 -27.33 -11.25 -17.67
N LEU A 232 -26.53 -10.24 -17.41
CA LEU A 232 -26.64 -8.93 -18.07
C LEU A 232 -26.27 -9.01 -19.55
N ARG A 233 -25.21 -9.75 -19.91
CA ARG A 233 -24.85 -9.99 -21.31
C ARG A 233 -25.97 -10.73 -22.08
N LYS A 234 -26.60 -11.73 -21.44
CA LYS A 234 -27.71 -12.46 -22.03
C LYS A 234 -28.94 -11.57 -22.28
N ARG A 235 -29.12 -10.53 -21.47
CA ARG A 235 -30.21 -9.54 -21.66
C ARG A 235 -29.85 -8.48 -22.69
N GLY A 236 -28.67 -8.54 -23.30
CA GLY A 236 -28.25 -7.56 -24.31
C GLY A 236 -27.97 -6.16 -23.75
N VAL A 237 -27.63 -6.06 -22.47
CA VAL A 237 -27.32 -4.77 -21.84
C VAL A 237 -26.09 -4.16 -22.51
N ALA A 238 -26.17 -2.90 -22.92
CA ALA A 238 -25.10 -2.18 -23.60
C ALA A 238 -23.90 -1.96 -22.67
N LEU A 239 -22.73 -1.65 -23.24
CA LEU A 239 -21.46 -1.53 -22.47
C LEU A 239 -21.49 -0.41 -21.42
N ILE A 240 -22.07 0.77 -21.73
CA ILE A 240 -22.13 1.90 -20.81
C ILE A 240 -22.90 1.56 -19.52
N PRO A 241 -24.14 1.03 -19.57
CA PRO A 241 -24.80 0.54 -18.36
C PRO A 241 -24.01 -0.53 -17.60
N LEU A 242 -23.31 -1.45 -18.29
CA LEU A 242 -22.46 -2.44 -17.62
C LEU A 242 -21.29 -1.79 -16.85
N MET A 243 -20.70 -0.72 -17.39
CA MET A 243 -19.68 0.06 -16.68
C MET A 243 -20.26 0.72 -15.43
N ILE A 244 -21.47 1.30 -15.50
CA ILE A 244 -22.15 1.89 -14.33
C ILE A 244 -22.40 0.82 -13.25
N VAL A 245 -22.87 -0.36 -13.65
CA VAL A 245 -23.05 -1.51 -12.73
C VAL A 245 -21.71 -1.89 -12.07
N SER A 246 -20.59 -1.85 -12.81
CA SER A 246 -19.28 -2.17 -12.24
C SER A 246 -18.82 -1.15 -11.20
N ILE A 247 -19.15 0.14 -11.40
CA ILE A 247 -18.87 1.20 -10.40
C ILE A 247 -19.71 0.96 -9.14
N GLY A 248 -21.02 0.67 -9.31
CA GLY A 248 -21.89 0.34 -8.18
C GLY A 248 -21.42 -0.90 -7.42
N LEU A 249 -20.99 -1.94 -8.13
CA LEU A 249 -20.43 -3.15 -7.51
C LEU A 249 -19.12 -2.84 -6.75
N SER A 250 -18.24 -2.01 -7.33
CA SER A 250 -17.00 -1.59 -6.66
C SER A 250 -17.32 -0.90 -5.34
N LEU A 251 -18.23 0.08 -5.33
CA LEU A 251 -18.63 0.77 -4.10
C LEU A 251 -19.22 -0.19 -3.07
N ALA A 252 -20.14 -1.07 -3.51
CA ALA A 252 -20.76 -2.05 -2.61
C ALA A 252 -19.72 -2.98 -1.96
N LEU A 253 -18.78 -3.52 -2.75
CA LEU A 253 -17.72 -4.40 -2.22
C LEU A 253 -16.77 -3.64 -1.31
N ARG A 254 -16.38 -2.41 -1.65
CA ARG A 254 -15.51 -1.57 -0.85
C ARG A 254 -16.07 -1.34 0.56
N TYR A 255 -17.31 -0.89 0.65
CA TYR A 255 -17.96 -0.66 1.94
C TYR A 255 -18.26 -1.97 2.68
N LEU A 256 -18.50 -3.07 1.96
CA LEU A 256 -18.61 -4.40 2.57
C LEU A 256 -17.27 -4.82 3.23
N TYR A 257 -16.14 -4.59 2.58
CA TYR A 257 -14.82 -4.87 3.17
C TYR A 257 -14.56 -3.98 4.39
N GLN A 258 -14.91 -2.69 4.31
CA GLN A 258 -14.81 -1.78 5.44
C GLN A 258 -15.67 -2.23 6.61
N PHE A 259 -16.90 -2.69 6.36
CA PHE A 259 -17.81 -3.19 7.39
C PHE A 259 -17.27 -4.45 8.08
N ILE A 260 -16.70 -5.40 7.31
CA ILE A 260 -16.22 -6.68 7.85
C ILE A 260 -14.87 -6.52 8.56
N PHE A 261 -13.94 -5.78 7.96
CA PHE A 261 -12.55 -5.69 8.42
C PHE A 261 -12.23 -4.39 9.16
N GLY A 262 -13.15 -3.43 9.16
CA GLY A 262 -12.93 -2.10 9.74
C GLY A 262 -12.04 -1.18 8.88
N PRO A 263 -11.94 0.12 9.23
CA PRO A 263 -11.26 1.13 8.43
C PRO A 263 -9.72 1.09 8.53
N GLY A 264 -9.17 0.45 9.56
CA GLY A 264 -7.73 0.46 9.85
C GLY A 264 -6.88 -0.30 8.83
N LEU A 265 -5.60 0.04 8.79
CA LEU A 265 -4.60 -0.67 8.00
C LEU A 265 -4.43 -2.11 8.50
N LYS A 266 -4.33 -3.04 7.57
CA LYS A 266 -4.06 -4.46 7.84
C LYS A 266 -2.63 -4.75 7.42
N VAL A 267 -1.84 -5.18 8.38
CA VAL A 267 -0.45 -5.58 8.16
C VAL A 267 -0.42 -7.10 8.14
N THR A 268 0.01 -7.66 7.03
CA THR A 268 0.27 -9.09 6.97
C THR A 268 1.62 -9.33 7.66
N PRO A 269 1.73 -10.28 8.61
CA PRO A 269 2.99 -10.59 9.24
C PRO A 269 4.01 -10.95 8.17
N ASN A 270 5.01 -10.14 8.08
CA ASN A 270 6.14 -10.35 7.22
C ASN A 270 7.25 -10.85 8.14
N ASP A 271 7.81 -12.01 7.81
CA ASP A 271 9.02 -12.45 8.48
C ASP A 271 10.06 -11.36 8.27
N SER A 272 10.31 -10.57 9.33
CA SER A 272 11.23 -9.42 9.30
C SER A 272 12.70 -9.88 9.23
N SER A 273 12.90 -11.16 8.98
CA SER A 273 14.19 -11.79 8.83
C SER A 273 14.92 -11.21 7.62
N ALA A 274 16.05 -10.64 7.95
CA ALA A 274 17.18 -10.31 7.10
C ALA A 274 16.87 -9.57 5.79
N PHE A 275 17.12 -8.26 5.79
CA PHE A 275 17.32 -7.52 4.54
C PHE A 275 18.48 -8.15 3.75
N LEU A 276 18.19 -8.62 2.54
CA LEU A 276 19.23 -8.99 1.59
C LEU A 276 19.85 -7.69 1.07
N LYS A 277 21.12 -7.44 1.41
CA LYS A 277 21.85 -6.26 0.91
C LYS A 277 22.69 -6.67 -0.30
N ILE A 278 22.38 -6.08 -1.45
CA ILE A 278 23.15 -6.22 -2.69
C ILE A 278 23.63 -4.83 -3.10
N GLY A 279 24.82 -4.44 -2.66
CA GLY A 279 25.32 -3.08 -2.85
C GLY A 279 24.42 -2.04 -2.16
N PRO A 280 23.98 -0.98 -2.85
CA PRO A 280 23.09 0.04 -2.28
C PRO A 280 21.62 -0.42 -2.15
N ILE A 281 21.28 -1.61 -2.67
CA ILE A 281 19.92 -2.13 -2.64
C ILE A 281 19.73 -2.97 -1.38
N SER A 282 18.79 -2.57 -0.51
CA SER A 282 18.33 -3.36 0.64
C SER A 282 16.91 -3.86 0.39
N LEU A 283 16.78 -5.17 0.22
CA LEU A 283 15.50 -5.84 -0.05
C LEU A 283 15.09 -6.71 1.14
N ARG A 284 13.82 -6.70 1.48
CA ARG A 284 13.23 -7.68 2.38
C ARG A 284 13.16 -9.03 1.69
N GLN A 285 13.07 -10.11 2.43
CA GLN A 285 12.92 -11.44 1.85
C GLN A 285 11.70 -11.52 0.90
N THR A 286 10.60 -10.89 1.26
CA THR A 286 9.39 -10.78 0.43
C THR A 286 9.59 -10.02 -0.86
N ASP A 287 10.46 -9.00 -0.86
CA ASP A 287 10.77 -8.21 -2.06
C ASP A 287 11.58 -9.02 -3.08
N VAL A 288 12.17 -10.14 -2.66
CA VAL A 288 12.86 -11.10 -3.54
C VAL A 288 11.90 -12.17 -4.06
N TRP A 289 11.09 -12.78 -3.19
CA TRP A 289 10.19 -13.86 -3.60
C TRP A 289 8.99 -13.38 -4.42
N SER A 290 8.45 -12.20 -4.11
CA SER A 290 7.28 -11.68 -4.84
C SER A 290 7.53 -11.49 -6.34
N PRO A 291 8.62 -10.86 -6.81
CA PRO A 291 8.89 -10.75 -8.24
C PRO A 291 9.19 -12.11 -8.90
N ILE A 292 9.79 -13.05 -8.19
CA ILE A 292 10.01 -14.40 -8.73
C ILE A 292 8.66 -15.08 -9.00
N ILE A 293 7.74 -15.04 -8.04
CA ILE A 293 6.37 -15.57 -8.21
C ILE A 293 5.67 -14.86 -9.36
N CYS A 294 5.77 -13.52 -9.44
CA CYS A 294 5.19 -12.75 -10.54
C CYS A 294 5.74 -13.21 -11.89
N ILE A 295 7.06 -13.31 -12.05
CA ILE A 295 7.70 -13.72 -13.31
C ILE A 295 7.26 -15.14 -13.70
N VAL A 296 7.26 -16.09 -12.77
CA VAL A 296 6.83 -17.47 -13.04
C VAL A 296 5.36 -17.50 -13.50
N VAL A 297 4.47 -16.79 -12.81
CA VAL A 297 3.05 -16.75 -13.19
C VAL A 297 2.83 -16.01 -14.50
N LEU A 298 3.55 -14.90 -14.75
CA LEU A 298 3.48 -14.17 -16.02
C LEU A 298 3.97 -15.01 -17.19
N LEU A 299 5.06 -15.79 -17.02
CA LEU A 299 5.53 -16.75 -18.03
C LEU A 299 4.52 -17.88 -18.26
N LEU A 300 3.89 -18.38 -17.18
CA LEU A 300 2.82 -19.37 -17.30
C LEU A 300 1.64 -18.82 -18.09
N VAL A 301 1.18 -17.61 -17.79
CA VAL A 301 0.09 -16.95 -18.53
C VAL A 301 0.46 -16.73 -19.98
N ALA A 302 1.69 -16.28 -20.27
CA ALA A 302 2.20 -16.14 -21.63
C ALA A 302 2.19 -17.47 -22.38
N TYR A 303 2.70 -18.54 -21.74
CA TYR A 303 2.65 -19.89 -22.31
C TYR A 303 1.22 -20.35 -22.60
N LEU A 304 0.31 -20.18 -21.62
CA LEU A 304 -1.10 -20.55 -21.79
C LEU A 304 -1.75 -19.79 -22.96
N LEU A 305 -1.51 -18.50 -23.09
CA LEU A 305 -2.05 -17.67 -24.15
C LEU A 305 -1.46 -18.02 -25.53
N LEU A 306 -0.16 -18.30 -25.62
CA LEU A 306 0.52 -18.51 -26.89
C LEU A 306 0.42 -19.94 -27.41
N ARG A 307 0.49 -20.93 -26.52
CA ARG A 307 0.70 -22.33 -26.89
C ARG A 307 -0.54 -23.22 -26.73
N THR A 308 -1.54 -22.84 -25.92
CA THR A 308 -2.69 -23.71 -25.64
C THR A 308 -3.89 -23.45 -26.56
N ARG A 309 -4.79 -24.44 -26.62
CA ARG A 309 -6.08 -24.32 -27.35
C ARG A 309 -6.97 -23.22 -26.74
N ILE A 310 -6.94 -23.09 -25.40
CA ILE A 310 -7.71 -22.03 -24.68
C ILE A 310 -7.16 -20.66 -25.05
N GLY A 311 -5.84 -20.48 -25.09
CA GLY A 311 -5.23 -19.21 -25.48
C GLY A 311 -5.55 -18.82 -26.93
N LYS A 312 -5.57 -19.79 -27.86
CA LYS A 312 -5.99 -19.54 -29.25
C LYS A 312 -7.46 -19.12 -29.31
N ALA A 313 -8.33 -19.81 -28.55
CA ALA A 313 -9.76 -19.46 -28.48
C ALA A 313 -9.99 -18.08 -27.85
N THR A 314 -9.25 -17.73 -26.79
CA THR A 314 -9.32 -16.40 -26.14
C THR A 314 -8.95 -15.28 -27.11
N ARG A 315 -7.88 -15.44 -27.88
CA ARG A 315 -7.50 -14.46 -28.91
C ARG A 315 -8.52 -14.36 -30.04
N ALA A 316 -9.05 -15.48 -30.53
CA ALA A 316 -10.09 -15.48 -31.54
C ALA A 316 -11.37 -14.74 -31.06
N VAL A 317 -11.77 -14.95 -29.80
CA VAL A 317 -12.91 -14.24 -29.19
C VAL A 317 -12.61 -12.75 -29.00
N ALA A 318 -11.37 -12.40 -28.64
CA ALA A 318 -10.94 -11.02 -28.50
C ALA A 318 -10.88 -10.27 -29.86
N ASP A 319 -10.43 -10.95 -30.91
CA ASP A 319 -10.40 -10.35 -32.26
C ASP A 319 -11.81 -10.17 -32.84
N ASN A 320 -12.65 -11.23 -32.86
CA ASN A 320 -14.03 -11.14 -33.34
C ASN A 320 -14.93 -12.24 -32.75
N ARG A 321 -15.84 -11.86 -31.84
CA ARG A 321 -16.73 -12.80 -31.14
C ARG A 321 -17.67 -13.53 -32.07
N SER A 322 -18.28 -12.83 -33.06
CA SER A 322 -19.25 -13.41 -34.00
C SER A 322 -18.56 -14.44 -34.88
N LEU A 323 -17.40 -14.13 -35.40
CA LEU A 323 -16.61 -15.05 -36.22
C LEU A 323 -16.12 -16.26 -35.40
N ALA A 324 -15.67 -16.05 -34.18
CA ALA A 324 -15.26 -17.13 -33.27
C ALA A 324 -16.46 -18.08 -32.99
N ALA A 325 -17.66 -17.53 -32.73
CA ALA A 325 -18.87 -18.32 -32.55
C ALA A 325 -19.24 -19.11 -33.81
N ALA A 326 -19.19 -18.48 -34.99
CA ALA A 326 -19.43 -19.14 -36.29
C ALA A 326 -18.44 -20.27 -36.59
N SER A 327 -17.20 -20.16 -36.07
CA SER A 327 -16.17 -21.18 -36.14
C SER A 327 -16.30 -22.31 -35.07
N GLY A 328 -17.40 -22.33 -34.32
CA GLY A 328 -17.71 -23.38 -33.33
C GLY A 328 -17.07 -23.16 -31.96
N ILE A 329 -16.46 -22.01 -31.71
CA ILE A 329 -15.88 -21.69 -30.37
C ILE A 329 -17.02 -21.29 -29.43
N ASN A 330 -17.09 -21.95 -28.26
CA ASN A 330 -18.05 -21.57 -27.22
C ASN A 330 -17.56 -20.31 -26.51
N VAL A 331 -18.02 -19.13 -27.00
CA VAL A 331 -17.61 -17.81 -26.51
C VAL A 331 -17.89 -17.63 -25.03
N GLU A 332 -19.04 -18.06 -24.52
CA GLU A 332 -19.40 -17.94 -23.09
C GLU A 332 -18.49 -18.77 -22.20
N ARG A 333 -18.03 -19.94 -22.67
CA ARG A 333 -17.06 -20.75 -21.94
C ARG A 333 -15.69 -20.06 -21.88
N VAL A 334 -15.25 -19.45 -22.96
CA VAL A 334 -14.00 -18.68 -23.02
C VAL A 334 -14.06 -17.49 -22.07
N ILE A 335 -15.15 -16.69 -22.12
CA ILE A 335 -15.34 -15.54 -21.23
C ILE A 335 -15.29 -15.99 -19.77
N ARG A 336 -15.97 -17.07 -19.40
CA ARG A 336 -15.93 -17.61 -18.03
C ARG A 336 -14.51 -17.97 -17.58
N ILE A 337 -13.74 -18.66 -18.43
CA ILE A 337 -12.34 -19.01 -18.12
C ILE A 337 -11.51 -17.75 -17.90
N VAL A 338 -11.72 -16.73 -18.72
CA VAL A 338 -11.04 -15.44 -18.60
C VAL A 338 -11.41 -14.71 -17.30
N TRP A 339 -12.68 -14.75 -16.87
CA TRP A 339 -13.08 -14.19 -15.56
C TRP A 339 -12.44 -14.92 -14.38
N VAL A 340 -12.39 -16.26 -14.44
CA VAL A 340 -11.69 -17.06 -13.41
C VAL A 340 -10.19 -16.73 -13.37
N ALA A 341 -9.54 -16.70 -14.53
CA ALA A 341 -8.12 -16.40 -14.63
C ALA A 341 -7.81 -14.95 -14.20
N GLY A 342 -8.61 -13.98 -14.67
CA GLY A 342 -8.47 -12.57 -14.27
C GLY A 342 -8.69 -12.34 -12.78
N GLY A 343 -9.69 -13.01 -12.19
CA GLY A 343 -9.93 -12.97 -10.75
C GLY A 343 -8.80 -13.63 -9.95
N ALA A 344 -8.28 -14.76 -10.42
CA ALA A 344 -7.14 -15.43 -9.78
C ALA A 344 -5.87 -14.56 -9.81
N LEU A 345 -5.58 -13.92 -10.95
CA LEU A 345 -4.46 -12.99 -11.09
C LEU A 345 -4.62 -11.75 -10.21
N ALA A 346 -5.84 -11.20 -10.10
CA ALA A 346 -6.13 -10.08 -9.22
C ALA A 346 -5.99 -10.47 -7.74
N GLY A 347 -6.48 -11.65 -7.35
CA GLY A 347 -6.34 -12.19 -6.00
C GLY A 347 -4.87 -12.43 -5.63
N LEU A 348 -4.09 -13.01 -6.55
CA LEU A 348 -2.65 -13.19 -6.38
C LEU A 348 -1.93 -11.84 -6.22
N ALA A 349 -2.21 -10.88 -7.12
CA ALA A 349 -1.64 -9.54 -7.04
C ALA A 349 -1.95 -8.89 -5.69
N GLY A 350 -3.20 -8.99 -5.23
CA GLY A 350 -3.63 -8.46 -3.95
C GLY A 350 -2.88 -9.05 -2.75
N ALA A 351 -2.72 -10.38 -2.71
CA ALA A 351 -1.95 -11.03 -1.67
C ALA A 351 -0.49 -10.57 -1.66
N LEU A 352 0.17 -10.56 -2.82
CA LEU A 352 1.56 -10.11 -2.93
C LEU A 352 1.72 -8.64 -2.56
N ILE A 353 0.77 -7.76 -2.95
CA ILE A 353 0.73 -6.36 -2.53
C ILE A 353 0.57 -6.26 -1.01
N GLY A 354 -0.28 -7.10 -0.38
CA GLY A 354 -0.46 -7.15 1.07
C GLY A 354 0.78 -7.58 1.85
N TYR A 355 1.68 -8.38 1.22
CA TYR A 355 3.01 -8.68 1.78
C TYR A 355 4.02 -7.57 1.52
N TYR A 356 3.86 -6.80 0.44
CA TYR A 356 4.75 -5.70 0.07
C TYR A 356 4.47 -4.43 0.92
N GLN A 357 3.20 -4.10 1.16
CA GLN A 357 2.76 -2.92 1.91
C GLN A 357 1.47 -3.19 2.70
N PRO A 358 1.20 -2.44 3.78
CA PRO A 358 -0.08 -2.51 4.47
C PRO A 358 -1.25 -2.24 3.53
N ILE A 359 -2.34 -2.96 3.74
CA ILE A 359 -3.57 -2.83 2.94
C ILE A 359 -4.73 -2.34 3.79
N ASN A 360 -5.66 -1.68 3.14
CA ASN A 360 -6.95 -1.30 3.71
C ASN A 360 -8.08 -1.57 2.71
N TRP A 361 -9.29 -1.23 3.09
CA TRP A 361 -10.48 -1.39 2.26
C TRP A 361 -10.46 -0.57 0.96
N GLU A 362 -9.61 0.48 0.87
CA GLU A 362 -9.46 1.34 -0.33
C GLU A 362 -8.30 0.92 -1.25
N THR A 363 -7.44 0.02 -0.83
CA THR A 363 -6.20 -0.33 -1.54
C THR A 363 -6.43 -0.66 -3.01
N GLY A 364 -7.45 -1.48 -3.31
CA GLY A 364 -7.74 -1.87 -4.68
C GLY A 364 -8.22 -0.72 -5.55
N SER A 365 -9.03 0.19 -5.01
CA SER A 365 -9.49 1.34 -5.75
C SER A 365 -8.38 2.35 -6.03
N ALA A 366 -7.47 2.55 -5.10
CA ALA A 366 -6.28 3.40 -5.31
C ALA A 366 -5.36 2.84 -6.40
N ILE A 367 -5.19 1.50 -6.41
CA ILE A 367 -4.34 0.82 -7.40
C ILE A 367 -5.06 0.66 -8.75
N LEU A 368 -6.39 0.62 -8.77
CA LEU A 368 -7.17 0.44 -10.01
C LEU A 368 -6.85 1.49 -11.08
N LEU A 369 -6.65 2.74 -10.67
CA LEU A 369 -6.27 3.81 -11.60
C LEU A 369 -4.90 3.53 -12.24
N LEU A 370 -3.93 3.01 -11.47
CA LEU A 370 -2.63 2.62 -12.00
C LEU A 370 -2.74 1.40 -12.92
N ILE A 371 -3.60 0.43 -12.58
CA ILE A 371 -3.87 -0.74 -13.42
C ILE A 371 -4.45 -0.28 -14.77
N PHE A 372 -5.45 0.59 -14.76
CA PHE A 372 -6.01 1.13 -15.99
C PHE A 372 -5.00 1.97 -16.78
N ALA A 373 -4.19 2.78 -16.08
CA ALA A 373 -3.10 3.52 -16.70
C ALA A 373 -2.11 2.57 -17.40
N ALA A 374 -1.72 1.50 -16.74
CA ALA A 374 -0.82 0.49 -17.26
C ALA A 374 -1.41 -0.23 -18.50
N VAL A 375 -2.67 -0.66 -18.42
CA VAL A 375 -3.34 -1.35 -19.53
C VAL A 375 -3.55 -0.43 -20.72
N THR A 376 -3.93 0.83 -20.46
CA THR A 376 -4.16 1.83 -21.52
C THR A 376 -2.84 2.23 -22.18
N LEU A 377 -1.81 2.48 -21.36
CA LEU A 377 -0.46 2.79 -21.85
C LEU A 377 0.14 1.64 -22.65
N GLY A 378 -0.09 0.41 -22.20
CA GLY A 378 0.37 -0.79 -22.89
C GLY A 378 -0.38 -1.10 -24.18
N GLY A 379 -1.65 -0.70 -24.26
CA GLY A 379 -2.61 -1.00 -25.33
C GLY A 379 -3.72 -1.92 -24.84
N LEU A 380 -4.94 -1.39 -24.74
CA LEU A 380 -6.13 -2.08 -24.24
C LEU A 380 -6.35 -3.43 -24.96
N GLY A 381 -6.66 -4.48 -24.20
CA GLY A 381 -6.95 -5.82 -24.72
C GLY A 381 -5.73 -6.65 -25.10
N THR A 382 -4.50 -6.15 -24.91
CA THR A 382 -3.27 -6.90 -25.17
C THR A 382 -2.58 -7.27 -23.85
N ALA A 383 -2.39 -8.58 -23.58
CA ALA A 383 -1.76 -9.04 -22.34
C ALA A 383 -0.29 -8.60 -22.22
N PHE A 384 0.45 -8.67 -23.33
CA PHE A 384 1.85 -8.22 -23.37
C PHE A 384 1.98 -6.70 -23.26
N GLY A 385 1.00 -5.96 -23.82
CA GLY A 385 0.92 -4.52 -23.63
C GLY A 385 0.72 -4.16 -22.16
N ALA A 386 -0.24 -4.82 -21.50
CA ALA A 386 -0.47 -4.63 -20.08
C ALA A 386 0.80 -4.86 -19.23
N LEU A 387 1.60 -5.89 -19.55
CA LEU A 387 2.88 -6.14 -18.89
C LEU A 387 3.86 -4.98 -19.06
N VAL A 388 4.10 -4.55 -20.30
CA VAL A 388 5.03 -3.45 -20.59
C VAL A 388 4.55 -2.14 -19.96
N GLY A 389 3.25 -1.83 -20.09
CA GLY A 389 2.68 -0.65 -19.46
C GLY A 389 2.80 -0.66 -17.94
N SER A 390 2.61 -1.82 -17.30
CA SER A 390 2.76 -1.96 -15.84
C SER A 390 4.20 -1.74 -15.38
N LEU A 391 5.18 -2.24 -16.12
CA LEU A 391 6.59 -2.01 -15.80
C LEU A 391 6.95 -0.53 -15.92
N VAL A 392 6.46 0.15 -16.97
CA VAL A 392 6.66 1.61 -17.12
C VAL A 392 6.00 2.38 -15.98
N ILE A 393 4.74 2.09 -15.65
CA ILE A 393 4.01 2.75 -14.57
C ILE A 393 4.70 2.50 -13.22
N GLY A 394 5.12 1.25 -12.94
CA GLY A 394 5.83 0.92 -11.71
C GLY A 394 7.16 1.66 -11.58
N LEU A 395 7.96 1.67 -12.65
CA LEU A 395 9.22 2.42 -12.70
C LEU A 395 9.01 3.92 -12.47
N VAL A 396 8.07 4.53 -13.20
CA VAL A 396 7.79 5.97 -13.06
C VAL A 396 7.31 6.31 -11.65
N THR A 397 6.45 5.46 -11.05
CA THR A 397 5.91 5.66 -9.70
C THR A 397 7.03 5.75 -8.66
N ASP A 398 7.98 4.81 -8.66
CA ASP A 398 9.03 4.78 -7.64
C ASP A 398 10.22 5.66 -8.00
N LEU A 399 10.57 5.76 -9.28
CA LEU A 399 11.68 6.60 -9.73
C LEU A 399 11.39 8.09 -9.51
N SER A 400 10.12 8.53 -9.58
CA SER A 400 9.73 9.92 -9.30
C SER A 400 10.19 10.39 -7.93
N GLN A 401 10.24 9.51 -6.93
CA GLN A 401 10.71 9.83 -5.58
C GLN A 401 12.22 10.12 -5.52
N ALA A 402 13.03 9.54 -6.42
CA ALA A 402 14.46 9.87 -6.52
C ALA A 402 14.70 11.33 -6.98
N PHE A 403 13.71 11.92 -7.64
CA PHE A 403 13.72 13.32 -8.10
C PHE A 403 13.01 14.27 -7.12
N GLY A 404 12.77 13.86 -5.87
CA GLY A 404 12.21 14.72 -4.83
C GLY A 404 10.67 14.78 -4.81
N VAL A 405 9.97 13.94 -5.57
CA VAL A 405 8.50 13.86 -5.49
C VAL A 405 8.09 13.21 -4.17
N PRO A 406 7.21 13.86 -3.37
CA PRO A 406 6.70 13.26 -2.13
C PRO A 406 5.98 11.93 -2.38
N SER A 407 6.09 10.98 -1.44
CA SER A 407 5.55 9.63 -1.59
C SER A 407 4.02 9.59 -1.78
N ASN A 408 3.28 10.58 -1.24
CA ASN A 408 1.84 10.74 -1.44
C ASN A 408 1.46 11.19 -2.86
N MET A 409 2.40 11.78 -3.62
CA MET A 409 2.19 12.26 -5.00
C MET A 409 2.74 11.31 -6.08
N LYS A 410 3.38 10.20 -5.71
CA LYS A 410 4.01 9.28 -6.67
C LYS A 410 3.04 8.76 -7.75
N PHE A 411 1.78 8.53 -7.40
CA PHE A 411 0.76 8.05 -8.33
C PHE A 411 0.31 9.14 -9.32
N VAL A 412 0.30 10.39 -8.87
CA VAL A 412 -0.03 11.54 -9.76
C VAL A 412 0.96 11.65 -10.89
N VAL A 413 2.26 11.50 -10.60
CA VAL A 413 3.32 11.53 -11.61
C VAL A 413 3.14 10.40 -12.64
N ALA A 414 2.83 9.18 -12.17
CA ALA A 414 2.60 8.05 -13.07
C ALA A 414 1.41 8.28 -14.01
N LEU A 415 0.29 8.84 -13.49
CA LEU A 415 -0.88 9.19 -14.28
C LEU A 415 -0.58 10.33 -15.28
N LEU A 416 0.19 11.32 -14.87
CA LEU A 416 0.60 12.42 -15.74
C LEU A 416 1.47 11.93 -16.90
N VAL A 417 2.46 11.08 -16.62
CA VAL A 417 3.29 10.44 -17.65
C VAL A 417 2.44 9.61 -18.61
N MET A 418 1.46 8.87 -18.10
CA MET A 418 0.50 8.16 -18.93
C MET A 418 -0.23 9.11 -19.89
N ILE A 419 -0.77 10.23 -19.39
CA ILE A 419 -1.47 11.23 -20.21
C ILE A 419 -0.55 11.76 -21.30
N ILE A 420 0.69 12.13 -20.96
CA ILE A 420 1.67 12.63 -21.90
C ILE A 420 1.91 11.60 -23.01
N ILE A 421 2.16 10.35 -22.66
CA ILE A 421 2.43 9.29 -23.65
C ILE A 421 1.21 9.08 -24.56
N LEU A 422 -0.02 9.07 -24.00
CA LEU A 422 -1.24 8.88 -24.78
C LEU A 422 -1.55 10.04 -25.74
N ILE A 423 -1.13 11.28 -25.44
CA ILE A 423 -1.23 12.41 -26.37
C ILE A 423 -0.40 12.13 -27.63
N PHE A 424 0.81 11.59 -27.48
CA PHE A 424 1.67 11.25 -28.61
C PHE A 424 1.32 9.91 -29.26
N ARG A 425 0.77 8.96 -28.47
CA ARG A 425 0.51 7.60 -28.93
C ARG A 425 -0.81 7.05 -28.36
N PRO A 426 -1.96 7.49 -28.89
CA PRO A 426 -3.29 7.20 -28.34
C PRO A 426 -3.66 5.71 -28.34
N GLN A 427 -2.95 4.89 -29.12
CA GLN A 427 -3.15 3.44 -29.16
C GLN A 427 -2.40 2.68 -28.05
N GLY A 428 -1.57 3.37 -27.27
CA GLY A 428 -0.62 2.75 -26.36
C GLY A 428 0.65 2.23 -27.03
N ILE A 429 1.55 1.65 -26.23
CA ILE A 429 2.90 1.21 -26.69
C ILE A 429 2.79 0.04 -27.69
N LEU A 430 1.97 -0.96 -27.37
CA LEU A 430 1.77 -2.19 -28.18
C LEU A 430 0.37 -2.32 -28.74
N GLY A 431 -0.45 -1.25 -28.69
CA GLY A 431 -1.78 -1.23 -29.27
C GLY A 431 -1.76 -1.32 -30.79
N ARG A 432 -2.76 -1.99 -31.38
CA ARG A 432 -2.96 -2.05 -32.84
C ARG A 432 -3.67 -0.77 -33.30
N ARG A 433 -3.26 -0.23 -34.44
CA ARG A 433 -4.04 0.80 -35.11
C ARG A 433 -5.34 0.17 -35.64
N ASP A 434 -6.48 0.62 -35.12
CA ASP A 434 -7.75 0.31 -35.78
C ASP A 434 -7.68 0.93 -37.17
N ARG A 435 -7.74 0.08 -38.21
CA ARG A 435 -7.99 0.54 -39.56
C ARG A 435 -9.46 1.01 -39.57
N ILE A 436 -9.65 2.32 -39.51
CA ILE A 436 -10.90 2.95 -39.86
C ILE A 436 -11.05 2.68 -41.37
N GLY A 437 -11.83 1.66 -41.71
CA GLY A 437 -12.26 1.36 -43.05
C GLY A 437 -13.62 1.98 -43.31
#